data_dcf9f080353c0ea81de1635552a066d3
#
_entry.id   dcf9f080353c0ea81de1635552a066d3
#
_cell.length_a   1.000
_cell.length_b   1.000
_cell.length_c   1.000
_cell.angle_alpha   90.00
_cell.angle_beta   90.00
_cell.angle_gamma   90.00
#
_symmetry.space_group_name_H-M   'P 1'
#
loop_
_entity.id
_entity.type
_entity.pdbx_description
1 polymer ?
#
loop_
_entity_poly.entity_id
_entity_poly.type
_entity_poly.pdbx_seq_one_letter_code
_entity_poly.pdbx_strand_id
1 'polypeptide(L)'
;MKRMTYKLAFLRRDYDIKSNRESGSGRSDICLYAKHDRYPNLVLEFKYTKDEKEDLEGLAGEVLKQIKEKKYDAEMTGEVHYVGLAHCGKKVCVRWE
;
A
#
# COMPACT_ATOMS: atom_id res chain seq x y z
N MET A 1 3.72 19.39 -2.44
CA MET A 1 4.68 18.72 -1.54
C MET A 1 4.38 18.98 -0.07
N LYS A 2 4.20 20.25 0.32
CA LYS A 2 3.86 20.59 1.70
C LYS A 2 2.57 19.92 2.18
N ARG A 3 1.58 19.78 1.30
CA ARG A 3 0.30 19.12 1.64
C ARG A 3 0.47 17.64 1.99
N MET A 4 1.38 16.94 1.31
CA MET A 4 1.63 15.52 1.61
C MET A 4 2.28 15.36 2.98
N THR A 5 3.16 16.27 3.36
CA THR A 5 3.82 16.26 4.66
C THR A 5 2.78 16.40 5.79
N TYR A 6 1.80 17.28 5.62
CA TYR A 6 0.72 17.43 6.60
C TYR A 6 -0.13 16.17 6.71
N LYS A 7 -0.48 15.56 5.57
CA LYS A 7 -1.27 14.32 5.56
C LYS A 7 -0.54 13.18 6.26
N LEU A 8 0.79 13.08 6.05
CA LEU A 8 1.59 12.06 6.73
C LEU A 8 1.64 12.30 8.24
N ALA A 9 1.70 13.56 8.67
CA ALA A 9 1.67 13.89 10.09
C ALA A 9 0.34 13.47 10.74
N PHE A 10 -0.78 13.68 10.04
CA PHE A 10 -2.10 13.23 10.50
C PHE A 10 -2.18 11.71 10.57
N LEU A 11 -1.65 11.01 9.56
CA LEU A 11 -1.63 9.56 9.56
C LEU A 11 -0.88 9.00 10.77
N ARG A 12 0.25 9.61 11.14
CA ARG A 12 1.04 9.16 12.29
C ARG A 12 0.33 9.37 13.62
N ARG A 13 -0.63 10.28 13.68
CA ARG A 13 -1.44 10.48 14.88
C ARG A 13 -2.35 9.29 15.13
N ASP A 14 -2.91 8.73 14.05
CA ASP A 14 -3.94 7.68 14.14
C ASP A 14 -3.43 6.30 13.79
N TYR A 15 -2.21 6.21 13.24
CA TYR A 15 -1.64 4.96 12.76
C TYR A 15 -0.16 4.83 13.14
N ASP A 16 0.22 3.60 13.49
CA ASP A 16 1.63 3.22 13.50
C ASP A 16 1.97 2.75 12.10
N ILE A 17 3.04 3.31 11.53
CA ILE A 17 3.42 3.06 10.15
C ILE A 17 4.69 2.24 10.09
N LYS A 18 4.63 1.10 9.39
CA LYS A 18 5.81 0.28 9.11
C LYS A 18 5.96 0.16 7.60
N SER A 19 7.13 0.48 7.10
CA SER A 19 7.41 0.35 5.66
C SER A 19 8.53 -0.65 5.44
N ASN A 20 8.41 -1.39 4.34
CA ASN A 20 9.40 -2.36 3.93
C ASN A 20 9.64 -2.22 2.43
N ARG A 21 10.88 -2.00 2.04
CA ARG A 21 11.25 -1.87 0.63
C ARG A 21 12.11 -3.05 0.23
N GLU A 22 11.68 -3.77 -0.79
CA GLU A 22 12.46 -4.85 -1.36
C GLU A 22 13.48 -4.28 -2.35
N SER A 23 14.76 -4.47 -2.05
CA SER A 23 15.84 -3.96 -2.87
C SER A 23 15.85 -4.63 -4.24
N GLY A 24 15.89 -3.83 -5.30
CA GLY A 24 16.00 -4.31 -6.68
C GLY A 24 14.73 -4.83 -7.32
N SER A 25 13.64 -4.98 -6.58
CA SER A 25 12.39 -5.53 -7.13
C SER A 25 11.40 -4.48 -7.62
N GLY A 26 11.61 -3.20 -7.29
CA GLY A 26 10.68 -2.13 -7.59
C GLY A 26 9.40 -2.20 -6.75
N ARG A 27 9.42 -2.94 -5.64
CA ARG A 27 8.27 -3.15 -4.75
C ARG A 27 8.52 -2.55 -3.39
N SER A 28 7.48 -2.01 -2.80
CA SER A 28 7.53 -1.55 -1.42
C SER A 28 6.17 -1.76 -0.76
N ASP A 29 6.20 -2.15 0.50
CA ASP A 29 5.00 -2.41 1.29
C ASP A 29 4.91 -1.39 2.42
N ILE A 30 3.69 -0.94 2.71
CA ILE A 30 3.43 -0.07 3.85
C ILE A 30 2.27 -0.67 4.63
N CYS A 31 2.50 -0.90 5.93
CA CYS A 31 1.46 -1.36 6.83
C CYS A 31 1.08 -0.24 7.78
N LEU A 32 -0.20 0.09 7.84
CA LEU A 32 -0.75 1.10 8.72
C LEU A 32 -1.57 0.41 9.79
N TYR A 33 -1.06 0.41 11.02
CA TYR A 33 -1.72 -0.20 12.18
C TYR A 33 -2.53 0.88 12.89
N ALA A 34 -3.86 0.74 12.91
CA ALA A 34 -4.73 1.72 13.55
C ALA A 34 -4.52 1.76 15.05
N LYS A 35 -4.38 2.96 15.61
CA LYS A 35 -4.26 3.17 17.06
C LYS A 35 -5.62 3.18 17.75
N HIS A 36 -6.70 3.31 16.98
CA HIS A 36 -8.07 3.40 17.52
C HIS A 36 -8.97 2.44 16.76
N ASP A 37 -9.92 1.84 17.46
CA ASP A 37 -10.84 0.87 16.88
C ASP A 37 -11.76 1.43 15.80
N ARG A 38 -11.91 2.74 15.75
CA ARG A 38 -12.80 3.39 14.75
C ARG A 38 -12.17 3.53 13.37
N TYR A 39 -10.88 3.19 13.22
CA TYR A 39 -10.20 3.22 11.92
C TYR A 39 -9.80 1.82 11.51
N PRO A 40 -9.91 1.47 10.23
CA PRO A 40 -9.40 0.19 9.75
C PRO A 40 -7.88 0.20 9.66
N ASN A 41 -7.27 -0.98 9.76
CA ASN A 41 -5.88 -1.15 9.40
C ASN A 41 -5.75 -1.15 7.88
N LEU A 42 -4.60 -0.74 7.36
CA LEU A 42 -4.38 -0.67 5.92
C LEU A 42 -3.06 -1.35 5.57
N VAL A 43 -3.09 -2.15 4.52
CA VAL A 43 -1.88 -2.74 3.95
C VAL A 43 -1.80 -2.29 2.50
N LEU A 44 -0.71 -1.61 2.15
CA LEU A 44 -0.51 -1.09 0.81
C LEU A 44 0.74 -1.70 0.20
N GLU A 45 0.67 -2.06 -1.06
CA GLU A 45 1.86 -2.46 -1.80
C GLU A 45 1.94 -1.65 -3.09
N PHE A 46 3.15 -1.17 -3.39
CA PHE A 46 3.45 -0.38 -4.56
C PHE A 46 4.34 -1.18 -5.48
N LYS A 47 4.02 -1.20 -6.75
CA LYS A 47 4.86 -1.83 -7.77
C LYS A 47 5.14 -0.82 -8.87
N TYR A 48 6.42 -0.62 -9.17
CA TYR A 48 6.86 0.24 -10.25
C TYR A 48 7.27 -0.60 -11.45
N THR A 49 6.87 -0.17 -12.64
CA THR A 49 7.36 -0.76 -13.90
C THR A 49 7.83 0.34 -14.83
N LYS A 50 8.87 0.04 -15.61
CA LYS A 50 9.36 0.94 -16.66
C LYS A 50 8.71 0.66 -18.01
N ASP A 51 8.01 -0.46 -18.12
CA ASP A 51 7.37 -0.89 -19.37
C ASP A 51 6.05 -0.15 -19.58
N GLU A 52 6.06 0.80 -20.51
CA GLU A 52 4.86 1.59 -20.81
C GLU A 52 3.74 0.76 -21.43
N LYS A 53 4.04 -0.44 -21.89
CA LYS A 53 3.05 -1.35 -22.48
C LYS A 53 2.43 -2.27 -21.43
N GLU A 54 2.94 -2.24 -20.22
CA GLU A 54 2.43 -3.06 -19.13
C GLU A 54 0.96 -2.74 -18.85
N ASP A 55 0.17 -3.78 -18.61
CA ASP A 55 -1.21 -3.62 -18.16
C ASP A 55 -1.21 -3.25 -16.66
N LEU A 56 -1.30 -1.97 -16.38
CA LEU A 56 -1.24 -1.48 -15.00
C LEU A 56 -2.41 -1.96 -14.15
N GLU A 57 -3.59 -2.11 -14.75
CA GLU A 57 -4.73 -2.63 -14.00
C GLU A 57 -4.50 -4.08 -13.57
N GLY A 58 -4.01 -4.90 -14.50
CA GLY A 58 -3.65 -6.28 -14.20
C GLY A 58 -2.54 -6.37 -13.16
N LEU A 59 -1.53 -5.50 -13.29
CA LEU A 59 -0.42 -5.46 -12.35
C LEU A 59 -0.88 -5.05 -10.95
N ALA A 60 -1.76 -4.05 -10.85
CA ALA A 60 -2.33 -3.63 -9.56
C ALA A 60 -3.15 -4.76 -8.92
N GLY A 61 -3.89 -5.52 -9.74
CA GLY A 61 -4.64 -6.68 -9.27
C GLY A 61 -3.73 -7.79 -8.75
N GLU A 62 -2.62 -8.04 -9.43
CA GLU A 62 -1.62 -9.02 -8.97
C GLU A 62 -0.98 -8.59 -7.66
N VAL A 63 -0.65 -7.31 -7.55
CA VAL A 63 -0.08 -6.72 -6.33
C VAL A 63 -1.04 -6.91 -5.17
N LEU A 64 -2.32 -6.61 -5.38
CA LEU A 64 -3.35 -6.77 -4.37
C LEU A 64 -3.45 -8.21 -3.89
N LYS A 65 -3.45 -9.17 -4.83
CA LYS A 65 -3.49 -10.59 -4.51
C LYS A 65 -2.27 -11.01 -3.68
N GLN A 66 -1.10 -10.54 -4.05
CA GLN A 66 0.14 -10.87 -3.35
C GLN A 66 0.19 -10.34 -1.92
N ILE A 67 -0.31 -9.11 -1.69
CA ILE A 67 -0.33 -8.59 -0.31
C ILE A 67 -1.23 -9.42 0.59
N LYS A 68 -2.35 -9.90 0.07
CA LYS A 68 -3.26 -10.75 0.83
C LYS A 68 -2.61 -12.08 1.19
N GLU A 69 -1.77 -12.62 0.31
CA GLU A 69 -1.05 -13.86 0.54
C GLU A 69 0.07 -13.73 1.59
N LYS A 70 0.62 -12.53 1.76
CA LYS A 70 1.68 -12.28 2.74
C LYS A 70 1.18 -12.28 4.19
N LYS A 71 -0.12 -12.24 4.39
CA LYS A 71 -0.76 -12.35 5.72
C LYS A 71 -0.27 -11.33 6.75
N TYR A 72 -0.05 -10.10 6.31
CA TYR A 72 0.28 -9.02 7.25
C TYR A 72 -0.84 -8.79 8.27
N ASP A 73 -2.07 -9.17 7.91
CA ASP A 73 -3.24 -9.04 8.76
C ASP A 73 -3.18 -9.92 10.02
N ALA A 74 -2.29 -10.92 10.05
CA ALA A 74 -2.14 -11.78 11.23
C ALA A 74 -1.75 -10.99 12.49
N GLU A 75 -1.06 -9.85 12.30
CA GLU A 75 -0.65 -8.99 13.42
C GLU A 75 -1.60 -7.83 13.66
N MET A 76 -2.65 -7.71 12.83
CA MET A 76 -3.60 -6.63 12.92
C MET A 76 -4.89 -7.07 13.60
N THR A 77 -5.41 -6.24 14.50
CA THR A 77 -6.71 -6.48 15.14
C THR A 77 -7.77 -5.60 14.50
N GLY A 78 -8.95 -6.17 14.27
CA GLY A 78 -10.05 -5.44 13.66
C GLY A 78 -10.05 -5.50 12.16
N GLU A 79 -10.71 -4.53 11.54
CA GLU A 79 -10.88 -4.47 10.10
C GLU A 79 -9.57 -4.16 9.38
N VAL A 80 -9.33 -4.83 8.26
CA VAL A 80 -8.13 -4.64 7.44
C VAL A 80 -8.55 -4.40 5.99
N HIS A 81 -8.01 -3.37 5.37
CA HIS A 81 -8.19 -3.11 3.96
C HIS A 81 -6.84 -3.22 3.24
N TYR A 82 -6.89 -3.74 2.03
CA TYR A 82 -5.70 -3.98 1.20
C TYR A 82 -5.74 -3.07 -0.02
N VAL A 83 -4.61 -2.45 -0.33
CA VAL A 83 -4.49 -1.55 -1.48
C VAL A 83 -3.28 -1.95 -2.31
N GLY A 84 -3.50 -2.26 -3.57
CA GLY A 84 -2.44 -2.54 -4.52
C GLY A 84 -2.32 -1.38 -5.51
N LEU A 85 -1.12 -0.83 -5.65
CA LEU A 85 -0.83 0.23 -6.60
C LEU A 85 0.23 -0.23 -7.60
N ALA A 86 -0.01 0.06 -8.86
CA ALA A 86 0.99 -0.14 -9.91
C ALA A 86 1.20 1.20 -10.61
N HIS A 87 2.45 1.56 -10.88
CA HIS A 87 2.71 2.80 -11.58
C HIS A 87 3.83 2.69 -12.59
N CYS A 88 3.70 3.50 -13.64
CA CYS A 88 4.70 3.63 -14.70
C CYS A 88 4.76 5.12 -15.06
N GLY A 89 5.84 5.79 -14.68
CA GLY A 89 5.96 7.23 -14.89
C GLY A 89 4.84 7.98 -14.19
N LYS A 90 3.99 8.67 -14.95
CA LYS A 90 2.86 9.42 -14.41
C LYS A 90 1.56 8.63 -14.34
N LYS A 91 1.55 7.42 -14.88
CA LYS A 91 0.35 6.58 -14.89
C LYS A 91 0.30 5.76 -13.61
N VAL A 92 -0.87 5.72 -12.99
CA VAL A 92 -1.09 4.99 -11.73
C VAL A 92 -2.42 4.25 -11.82
N CYS A 93 -2.41 2.98 -11.41
CA CYS A 93 -3.63 2.19 -11.21
C CYS A 93 -3.69 1.70 -9.78
N VAL A 94 -4.87 1.74 -9.20
CA VAL A 94 -5.11 1.37 -7.80
C VAL A 94 -6.23 0.35 -7.72
N ARG A 95 -6.02 -0.72 -6.98
CA ARG A 95 -7.04 -1.74 -6.68
C ARG A 95 -7.09 -1.93 -5.18
N TRP A 96 -8.28 -2.07 -4.60
CA TRP A 96 -8.41 -2.27 -3.16
C TRP A 96 -9.54 -3.24 -2.82
N GLU A 97 -9.43 -3.80 -1.61
CA GLU A 97 -10.47 -4.64 -1.00
C GLU A 97 -10.63 -4.37 0.48
#